data_8c87990d56b37445ca5ef66516c5d820
#
_entry.id   8c87990d56b37445ca5ef66516c5d820
#
_cell.length_a   1.000
_cell.length_b   1.000
_cell.length_c   1.000
_cell.angle_alpha   90.00
_cell.angle_beta   90.00
_cell.angle_gamma   90.00
#
_symmetry.space_group_name_H-M   'P 1'
#
loop_
_entity.id
_entity.type
_entity.pdbx_description
1 polymer ?
#
loop_
_entity_poly.entity_id
_entity_poly.type
_entity_poly.pdbx_seq_one_letter_code
_entity_poly.pdbx_strand_id
1 'polypeptide(L)'
;MRLQDDSGRSPAKARELARARLAKSGLLKGKPGGQFCAIGGTWRSLAKMHQVLRDYPLHMVQHYVTKAADLARLCDDIVEAAAAGRPIPGVDHVSSSRKDLVPYGAAVLSEVIRAGRFDSVLFSALGVREGYLFGLLPPEERVIDPLLQGAEEISILRSRSPAHADDLIAFTADFLTAIHVKETAEEERLRKVACYLSDIGWRGHPDYRGEQSVDLVAYGSLAGVDHPGRAFLAETLAVRYMGLKHKSMSQSLMALAGPAANMKARLLGAAFRVAYPMSAAMPGVLQRAHFSLEAGRLKLHLPQDLAFLAGEHLEGRLDQLAGVAGIKSSEIVES
;
A
#
# COMPACT_ATOMS: atom_id res chain seq x y z
N MET A 1 32.40 -6.10 2.12
CA MET A 1 33.76 -6.63 2.40
C MET A 1 34.85 -5.68 1.95
N ARG A 2 35.09 -5.41 0.66
CA ARG A 2 36.22 -4.55 0.23
C ARG A 2 36.29 -3.19 0.92
N LEU A 3 35.19 -2.45 1.06
CA LEU A 3 35.23 -1.13 1.72
C LEU A 3 35.59 -1.23 3.20
N GLN A 4 35.18 -2.27 3.89
CA GLN A 4 35.54 -2.54 5.28
C GLN A 4 37.05 -2.80 5.41
N ASP A 5 37.62 -3.59 4.52
CA ASP A 5 39.04 -3.92 4.51
C ASP A 5 39.90 -2.71 4.07
N ASP A 6 39.51 -2.03 2.97
CA ASP A 6 40.19 -0.83 2.46
C ASP A 6 40.22 0.32 3.47
N SER A 7 39.24 0.39 4.36
CA SER A 7 39.15 1.40 5.43
C SER A 7 39.88 1.02 6.72
N GLY A 8 40.54 -0.14 6.77
CA GLY A 8 41.16 -0.65 8.00
C GLY A 8 40.12 -0.87 9.10
N ARG A 9 38.90 -1.27 8.74
CA ARG A 9 37.75 -1.50 9.61
C ARG A 9 37.27 -0.25 10.37
N SER A 10 37.53 0.95 9.83
CA SER A 10 37.06 2.22 10.40
C SER A 10 35.87 2.75 9.58
N PRO A 11 34.65 2.89 10.16
CA PRO A 11 33.50 3.48 9.47
C PRO A 11 33.72 4.93 9.04
N ALA A 12 34.49 5.72 9.81
CA ALA A 12 34.84 7.09 9.45
C ALA A 12 35.72 7.15 8.18
N LYS A 13 36.78 6.33 8.12
CA LYS A 13 37.60 6.20 6.91
C LYS A 13 36.82 5.65 5.73
N ALA A 14 35.86 4.72 5.96
CA ALA A 14 34.98 4.23 4.92
C ALA A 14 34.13 5.34 4.30
N ARG A 15 33.65 6.30 5.11
CA ARG A 15 32.94 7.50 4.66
C ARG A 15 33.83 8.36 3.75
N GLU A 16 35.06 8.64 4.15
CA GLU A 16 36.00 9.41 3.32
C GLU A 16 36.30 8.75 1.98
N LEU A 17 36.52 7.43 1.99
CA LEU A 17 36.72 6.65 0.79
C LEU A 17 35.50 6.65 -0.13
N ALA A 18 34.29 6.54 0.45
CA ALA A 18 33.05 6.61 -0.31
C ALA A 18 32.89 7.96 -0.99
N ARG A 19 33.09 9.05 -0.25
CA ARG A 19 33.07 10.43 -0.78
C ARG A 19 34.06 10.60 -1.94
N ALA A 20 35.31 10.18 -1.77
CA ALA A 20 36.33 10.30 -2.80
C ALA A 20 35.98 9.49 -4.07
N ARG A 21 35.46 8.27 -3.92
CA ARG A 21 35.04 7.42 -5.05
C ARG A 21 33.82 7.99 -5.78
N LEU A 22 32.82 8.51 -5.04
CA LEU A 22 31.64 9.15 -5.63
C LEU A 22 32.02 10.41 -6.43
N ALA A 23 32.89 11.24 -5.89
CA ALA A 23 33.37 12.44 -6.58
C ALA A 23 34.08 12.11 -7.91
N LYS A 24 34.86 11.01 -7.96
CA LYS A 24 35.53 10.56 -9.16
C LYS A 24 34.59 9.95 -10.19
N SER A 25 33.51 9.30 -9.74
CA SER A 25 32.60 8.56 -10.64
C SER A 25 31.79 9.45 -11.58
N GLY A 26 31.54 10.69 -11.19
CA GLY A 26 30.70 11.62 -11.96
C GLY A 26 29.20 11.25 -12.01
N LEU A 27 28.79 10.11 -11.46
CA LEU A 27 27.43 9.57 -11.56
C LEU A 27 26.36 10.45 -10.93
N LEU A 28 26.71 11.21 -9.89
CA LEU A 28 25.77 12.03 -9.11
C LEU A 28 25.86 13.54 -9.43
N LYS A 29 26.35 13.91 -10.60
CA LYS A 29 26.49 15.31 -11.04
C LYS A 29 25.19 15.92 -11.60
N GLY A 30 24.04 15.28 -11.41
CA GLY A 30 22.74 15.72 -11.90
C GLY A 30 22.15 16.95 -11.18
N LYS A 31 20.94 17.35 -11.57
CA LYS A 31 20.19 18.40 -10.88
C LYS A 31 19.87 17.95 -9.46
N PRO A 32 19.88 18.90 -8.47
CA PRO A 32 19.40 18.59 -7.12
C PRO A 32 17.94 18.14 -7.11
N GLY A 33 17.58 17.35 -6.11
CA GLY A 33 16.23 16.89 -5.91
C GLY A 33 15.97 15.47 -6.40
N GLY A 34 14.71 15.08 -6.37
CA GLY A 34 14.27 13.75 -6.79
C GLY A 34 14.43 12.66 -5.74
N GLN A 35 14.21 11.43 -6.17
CA GLN A 35 14.17 10.26 -5.31
C GLN A 35 15.32 9.30 -5.62
N PHE A 36 16.03 8.86 -4.58
CA PHE A 36 17.02 7.80 -4.67
C PHE A 36 16.40 6.46 -4.34
N CYS A 37 16.51 5.47 -5.23
CA CYS A 37 16.07 4.12 -4.98
C CYS A 37 17.20 3.29 -4.33
N ALA A 38 17.04 2.98 -3.05
CA ALA A 38 17.98 2.22 -2.26
C ALA A 38 17.65 0.73 -2.30
N ILE A 39 18.56 -0.07 -2.89
CA ILE A 39 18.45 -1.53 -2.99
C ILE A 39 19.62 -2.22 -2.28
N GLY A 40 19.43 -3.45 -1.87
CA GLY A 40 20.48 -4.26 -1.24
C GLY A 40 20.29 -4.49 0.25
N GLY A 41 20.89 -5.58 0.73
CA GLY A 41 20.60 -6.12 2.07
C GLY A 41 20.95 -5.20 3.23
N THR A 42 22.08 -4.49 3.18
CA THR A 42 22.53 -3.59 4.25
C THR A 42 21.64 -2.35 4.32
N TRP A 43 21.27 -1.77 3.18
CA TRP A 43 20.37 -0.62 3.15
C TRP A 43 18.94 -0.98 3.57
N ARG A 44 18.47 -2.19 3.25
CA ARG A 44 17.22 -2.71 3.81
C ARG A 44 17.25 -2.83 5.34
N SER A 45 18.42 -3.16 5.91
CA SER A 45 18.58 -3.13 7.37
C SER A 45 18.48 -1.72 7.93
N LEU A 46 19.07 -0.71 7.27
CA LEU A 46 18.91 0.70 7.64
C LEU A 46 17.46 1.18 7.56
N ALA A 47 16.70 0.72 6.54
CA ALA A 47 15.27 1.02 6.45
C ALA A 47 14.50 0.47 7.67
N LYS A 48 14.74 -0.79 8.06
CA LYS A 48 14.11 -1.39 9.24
C LYS A 48 14.44 -0.63 10.53
N MET A 49 15.72 -0.28 10.72
CA MET A 49 16.14 0.53 11.86
C MET A 49 15.42 1.89 11.87
N HIS A 50 15.34 2.56 10.72
CA HIS A 50 14.67 3.84 10.60
C HIS A 50 13.16 3.72 10.90
N GLN A 51 12.49 2.69 10.40
CA GLN A 51 11.07 2.44 10.68
C GLN A 51 10.82 2.26 12.18
N VAL A 52 11.62 1.44 12.86
CA VAL A 52 11.48 1.22 14.31
C VAL A 52 11.75 2.51 15.11
N LEU A 53 12.82 3.22 14.79
CA LEU A 53 13.20 4.46 15.51
C LEU A 53 12.20 5.61 15.27
N ARG A 54 11.36 5.52 14.26
CA ARG A 54 10.30 6.48 13.92
C ARG A 54 8.90 6.01 14.29
N ASP A 55 8.81 4.87 14.96
CA ASP A 55 7.50 4.26 15.30
C ASP A 55 6.58 4.13 14.08
N TYR A 56 7.20 3.78 12.94
CA TYR A 56 6.49 3.73 11.66
C TYR A 56 5.52 2.55 11.63
N PRO A 57 4.23 2.75 11.29
CA PRO A 57 3.19 1.76 11.57
C PRO A 57 3.22 0.53 10.64
N LEU A 58 3.88 0.60 9.48
CA LEU A 58 3.95 -0.48 8.52
C LEU A 58 5.40 -0.95 8.33
N HIS A 59 5.81 -1.97 9.09
CA HIS A 59 7.17 -2.48 9.08
C HIS A 59 7.49 -3.31 7.84
N MET A 60 7.33 -2.68 6.67
CA MET A 60 7.64 -3.24 5.36
C MET A 60 8.69 -2.38 4.66
N VAL A 61 9.72 -3.03 4.09
CA VAL A 61 10.80 -2.30 3.39
C VAL A 61 10.40 -1.93 1.96
N GLN A 62 9.58 -2.78 1.31
CA GLN A 62 9.14 -2.53 -0.06
C GLN A 62 8.31 -1.25 -0.13
N HIS A 63 8.72 -0.30 -0.99
CA HIS A 63 8.13 1.03 -1.15
C HIS A 63 8.16 1.92 0.11
N TYR A 64 9.03 1.62 1.08
CA TYR A 64 9.26 2.53 2.20
C TYR A 64 9.96 3.80 1.70
N VAL A 65 9.34 4.94 1.90
CA VAL A 65 9.86 6.25 1.49
C VAL A 65 10.12 7.11 2.73
N THR A 66 11.29 7.76 2.77
CA THR A 66 11.63 8.71 3.83
C THR A 66 12.34 9.94 3.27
N LYS A 67 12.32 11.05 4.01
CA LYS A 67 13.10 12.23 3.65
C LYS A 67 14.59 11.91 3.69
N ALA A 68 15.30 12.29 2.64
CA ALA A 68 16.73 12.02 2.52
C ALA A 68 17.54 12.63 3.68
N ALA A 69 17.18 13.84 4.14
CA ALA A 69 17.84 14.49 5.26
C ALA A 69 17.67 13.73 6.58
N ASP A 70 16.50 13.14 6.84
CA ASP A 70 16.24 12.37 8.07
C ASP A 70 17.05 11.08 8.09
N LEU A 71 17.11 10.41 6.94
CA LEU A 71 17.88 9.18 6.77
C LEU A 71 19.39 9.46 6.88
N ALA A 72 19.87 10.56 6.30
CA ALA A 72 21.27 10.94 6.38
C ALA A 72 21.71 11.19 7.83
N ARG A 73 20.85 11.84 8.64
CA ARG A 73 21.12 12.02 10.09
C ARG A 73 21.26 10.69 10.81
N LEU A 74 20.31 9.76 10.61
CA LEU A 74 20.43 8.42 11.20
C LEU A 74 21.73 7.73 10.79
N CYS A 75 22.10 7.82 9.51
CA CYS A 75 23.35 7.25 9.02
C CYS A 75 24.58 7.86 9.69
N ASP A 76 24.57 9.16 9.97
CA ASP A 76 25.64 9.86 10.70
C ASP A 76 25.72 9.38 12.14
N ASP A 77 24.59 9.32 12.84
CA ASP A 77 24.51 8.84 14.22
C ASP A 77 25.06 7.41 14.35
N ILE A 78 24.74 6.55 13.38
CA ILE A 78 25.25 5.16 13.32
C ILE A 78 26.78 5.14 13.16
N VAL A 79 27.33 5.94 12.26
CA VAL A 79 28.78 5.97 12.01
C VAL A 79 29.53 6.53 13.24
N GLU A 80 29.01 7.58 13.87
CA GLU A 80 29.56 8.18 15.07
C GLU A 80 29.50 7.23 16.27
N ALA A 81 28.36 6.56 16.49
CA ALA A 81 28.22 5.57 17.54
C ALA A 81 29.22 4.44 17.37
N ALA A 82 29.36 3.90 16.15
CA ALA A 82 30.31 2.84 15.85
C ALA A 82 31.78 3.28 16.04
N ALA A 83 32.12 4.49 15.63
CA ALA A 83 33.48 5.05 15.80
C ALA A 83 33.84 5.26 17.27
N ALA A 84 32.85 5.59 18.11
CA ALA A 84 33.01 5.81 19.55
C ALA A 84 32.85 4.52 20.38
N GLY A 85 32.61 3.37 19.77
CA GLY A 85 32.33 2.12 20.49
C GLY A 85 31.02 2.14 21.29
N ARG A 86 30.07 3.04 20.95
CA ARG A 86 28.77 3.16 21.59
C ARG A 86 27.75 2.21 20.95
N PRO A 87 26.71 1.81 21.68
CA PRO A 87 25.59 1.06 21.10
C PRO A 87 24.96 1.79 19.91
N ILE A 88 24.72 1.06 18.83
CA ILE A 88 24.09 1.60 17.61
C ILE A 88 22.57 1.53 17.77
N PRO A 89 21.84 2.68 17.66
CA PRO A 89 20.38 2.70 17.81
C PRO A 89 19.68 1.78 16.81
N GLY A 90 18.77 0.93 17.29
CA GLY A 90 17.95 0.05 16.46
C GLY A 90 18.68 -1.15 15.84
N VAL A 91 19.95 -1.39 16.16
CA VAL A 91 20.73 -2.51 15.60
C VAL A 91 20.19 -3.88 15.97
N ASP A 92 19.40 -4.00 17.02
CA ASP A 92 18.80 -5.26 17.46
C ASP A 92 17.74 -5.78 16.49
N HIS A 93 17.18 -4.91 15.66
CA HIS A 93 16.23 -5.26 14.60
C HIS A 93 16.92 -5.72 13.30
N VAL A 94 18.25 -5.82 13.30
CA VAL A 94 19.07 -6.26 12.18
C VAL A 94 19.56 -7.70 12.43
N SER A 95 19.56 -8.52 11.37
CA SER A 95 20.11 -9.88 11.48
C SER A 95 21.58 -9.85 11.90
N SER A 96 21.97 -10.80 12.75
CA SER A 96 23.34 -10.91 13.31
C SER A 96 24.43 -10.83 12.24
N SER A 97 24.21 -11.49 11.11
CA SER A 97 25.15 -11.52 9.97
C SER A 97 25.39 -10.17 9.29
N ARG A 98 24.59 -9.15 9.61
CA ARG A 98 24.68 -7.80 9.00
C ARG A 98 25.01 -6.71 9.99
N LYS A 99 24.94 -6.95 11.29
CA LYS A 99 25.20 -5.92 12.32
C LYS A 99 26.54 -5.21 12.09
N ASP A 100 27.59 -5.95 11.81
CA ASP A 100 28.93 -5.42 11.56
C ASP A 100 29.06 -4.63 10.27
N LEU A 101 28.14 -4.82 9.32
CA LEU A 101 28.13 -4.10 8.04
C LEU A 101 27.29 -2.82 8.06
N VAL A 102 26.42 -2.65 9.04
CA VAL A 102 25.52 -1.49 9.16
C VAL A 102 26.29 -0.16 9.16
N PRO A 103 27.37 0.05 9.93
CA PRO A 103 28.08 1.33 9.93
C PRO A 103 28.69 1.68 8.57
N TYR A 104 29.18 0.68 7.84
CA TYR A 104 29.74 0.89 6.51
C TYR A 104 28.66 1.20 5.46
N GLY A 105 27.51 0.50 5.54
CA GLY A 105 26.35 0.80 4.72
C GLY A 105 25.79 2.19 4.97
N ALA A 106 25.75 2.63 6.23
CA ALA A 106 25.36 3.97 6.63
C ALA A 106 26.34 5.04 6.10
N ALA A 107 27.64 4.79 6.23
CA ALA A 107 28.68 5.68 5.71
C ALA A 107 28.53 5.91 4.19
N VAL A 108 28.27 4.85 3.42
CA VAL A 108 28.06 4.98 1.96
C VAL A 108 26.76 5.70 1.66
N LEU A 109 25.66 5.31 2.30
CA LEU A 109 24.33 5.87 2.02
C LEU A 109 24.28 7.38 2.31
N SER A 110 24.86 7.83 3.43
CA SER A 110 24.91 9.26 3.77
C SER A 110 25.69 10.06 2.71
N GLU A 111 26.79 9.53 2.18
CA GLU A 111 27.56 10.20 1.12
C GLU A 111 26.85 10.19 -0.23
N VAL A 112 26.13 9.11 -0.56
CA VAL A 112 25.29 9.06 -1.78
C VAL A 112 24.18 10.11 -1.71
N ILE A 113 23.46 10.19 -0.57
CA ILE A 113 22.41 11.18 -0.36
C ILE A 113 22.95 12.61 -0.52
N ARG A 114 24.08 12.93 0.12
CA ARG A 114 24.70 14.26 0.05
C ARG A 114 25.19 14.60 -1.34
N ALA A 115 25.91 13.68 -1.99
CA ALA A 115 26.46 13.89 -3.32
C ALA A 115 25.36 14.08 -4.38
N GLY A 116 24.26 13.29 -4.28
CA GLY A 116 23.13 13.37 -5.19
C GLY A 116 22.13 14.48 -4.86
N ARG A 117 22.20 15.05 -3.66
CA ARG A 117 21.27 16.09 -3.16
C ARG A 117 19.81 15.71 -3.34
N PHE A 118 19.47 14.43 -3.03
CA PHE A 118 18.13 13.88 -3.13
C PHE A 118 17.17 14.44 -2.07
N ASP A 119 15.88 14.55 -2.42
CA ASP A 119 14.82 14.96 -1.51
C ASP A 119 14.32 13.79 -0.66
N SER A 120 14.24 12.61 -1.28
CA SER A 120 13.74 11.40 -0.64
C SER A 120 14.55 10.16 -1.02
N VAL A 121 14.42 9.14 -0.17
CA VAL A 121 14.95 7.80 -0.43
C VAL A 121 13.81 6.81 -0.38
N LEU A 122 13.67 6.03 -1.46
CA LEU A 122 12.76 4.90 -1.56
C LEU A 122 13.55 3.61 -1.34
N PHE A 123 13.07 2.75 -0.47
CA PHE A 123 13.66 1.43 -0.28
C PHE A 123 12.88 0.37 -1.02
N SER A 124 13.61 -0.53 -1.69
CA SER A 124 13.03 -1.67 -2.39
C SER A 124 13.51 -3.00 -1.84
N ALA A 125 12.59 -3.93 -1.68
CA ALA A 125 12.90 -5.33 -1.43
C ALA A 125 13.37 -6.04 -2.71
N LEU A 126 12.97 -5.54 -3.88
CA LEU A 126 13.43 -5.98 -5.19
C LEU A 126 14.81 -5.36 -5.48
N GLY A 127 15.65 -6.08 -6.19
CA GLY A 127 17.01 -5.66 -6.47
C GLY A 127 17.43 -5.86 -7.91
N VAL A 128 18.75 -5.91 -8.14
CA VAL A 128 19.33 -6.05 -9.47
C VAL A 128 18.88 -7.33 -10.18
N ARG A 129 18.70 -8.43 -9.44
CA ARG A 129 18.25 -9.71 -10.02
C ARG A 129 16.86 -9.61 -10.60
N GLU A 130 15.94 -9.08 -9.82
CA GLU A 130 14.54 -8.88 -10.20
C GLU A 130 14.44 -7.89 -11.36
N GLY A 131 15.23 -6.80 -11.32
CA GLY A 131 15.30 -5.84 -12.42
C GLY A 131 15.89 -6.44 -13.71
N TYR A 132 16.88 -7.31 -13.61
CA TYR A 132 17.43 -8.02 -14.76
C TYR A 132 16.40 -8.98 -15.37
N LEU A 133 15.73 -9.78 -14.55
CA LEU A 133 14.68 -10.70 -15.01
C LEU A 133 13.53 -9.95 -15.66
N PHE A 134 13.09 -8.84 -15.06
CA PHE A 134 12.08 -7.97 -15.66
C PHE A 134 12.49 -7.43 -17.02
N GLY A 135 13.77 -7.08 -17.18
CA GLY A 135 14.32 -6.65 -18.47
C GLY A 135 14.33 -7.70 -19.57
N LEU A 136 14.21 -9.00 -19.22
CA LEU A 136 14.10 -10.11 -20.17
C LEU A 136 12.67 -10.35 -20.65
N LEU A 137 11.66 -9.78 -19.98
CA LEU A 137 10.27 -9.91 -20.42
C LEU A 137 10.06 -9.21 -21.76
N PRO A 138 9.14 -9.72 -22.62
CA PRO A 138 8.70 -9.02 -23.82
C PRO A 138 8.17 -7.60 -23.49
N PRO A 139 8.30 -6.64 -24.42
CA PRO A 139 7.82 -5.27 -24.18
C PRO A 139 6.35 -5.19 -23.76
N GLU A 140 5.50 -6.02 -24.32
CA GLU A 140 4.06 -6.11 -24.01
C GLU A 140 3.79 -6.57 -22.57
N GLU A 141 4.61 -7.42 -22.00
CA GLU A 141 4.48 -7.85 -20.61
C GLU A 141 5.01 -6.79 -19.62
N ARG A 142 6.02 -6.01 -20.04
CA ARG A 142 6.60 -4.96 -19.18
C ARG A 142 5.70 -3.76 -18.94
N VAL A 143 4.66 -3.57 -19.76
CA VAL A 143 3.68 -2.47 -19.62
C VAL A 143 2.46 -2.87 -18.80
N ILE A 144 2.29 -4.16 -18.48
CA ILE A 144 1.20 -4.64 -17.62
C ILE A 144 1.39 -4.07 -16.21
N ASP A 145 0.30 -3.56 -15.64
CA ASP A 145 0.30 -3.08 -14.26
C ASP A 145 0.46 -4.24 -13.27
N PRO A 146 1.58 -4.34 -12.54
CA PRO A 146 1.85 -5.48 -11.69
C PRO A 146 0.92 -5.57 -10.47
N LEU A 147 0.30 -4.47 -10.05
CA LEU A 147 -0.66 -4.49 -8.94
C LEU A 147 -2.01 -5.03 -9.38
N LEU A 148 -2.52 -4.56 -10.51
CA LEU A 148 -3.79 -5.06 -11.07
C LEU A 148 -3.67 -6.54 -11.41
N GLN A 149 -2.62 -6.93 -12.13
CA GLN A 149 -2.36 -8.32 -12.49
C GLN A 149 -2.26 -9.23 -11.25
N GLY A 150 -1.47 -8.81 -10.26
CA GLY A 150 -1.30 -9.60 -9.02
C GLY A 150 -2.60 -9.70 -8.20
N ALA A 151 -3.44 -8.65 -8.19
CA ALA A 151 -4.73 -8.66 -7.51
C ALA A 151 -5.72 -9.60 -8.21
N GLU A 152 -5.74 -9.61 -9.55
CA GLU A 152 -6.55 -10.51 -10.36
C GLU A 152 -6.14 -11.97 -10.14
N GLU A 153 -4.84 -12.28 -10.16
CA GLU A 153 -4.32 -13.63 -9.87
C GLU A 153 -4.72 -14.10 -8.47
N ILE A 154 -4.63 -13.23 -7.46
CA ILE A 154 -5.07 -13.55 -6.10
C ILE A 154 -6.58 -13.79 -6.09
N SER A 155 -7.37 -13.00 -6.82
CA SER A 155 -8.81 -13.20 -6.97
C SER A 155 -9.13 -14.57 -7.56
N ILE A 156 -8.47 -14.95 -8.65
CA ILE A 156 -8.64 -16.27 -9.29
C ILE A 156 -8.36 -17.41 -8.31
N LEU A 157 -7.33 -17.28 -7.48
CA LEU A 157 -6.93 -18.33 -6.55
C LEU A 157 -7.79 -18.39 -5.28
N ARG A 158 -8.36 -17.27 -4.84
CA ARG A 158 -8.93 -17.15 -3.50
C ARG A 158 -10.41 -16.76 -3.45
N SER A 159 -10.96 -16.07 -4.44
CA SER A 159 -12.36 -15.63 -4.44
C SER A 159 -13.33 -16.77 -4.79
N ARG A 160 -14.60 -16.63 -4.39
CA ARG A 160 -15.68 -17.58 -4.77
C ARG A 160 -15.92 -17.56 -6.26
N SER A 161 -15.98 -16.36 -6.83
CA SER A 161 -16.16 -16.14 -8.27
C SER A 161 -15.31 -14.94 -8.71
N PRO A 162 -14.20 -15.15 -9.40
CA PRO A 162 -13.36 -14.05 -9.89
C PRO A 162 -14.11 -13.06 -10.77
N ALA A 163 -15.03 -13.53 -11.62
CA ALA A 163 -15.84 -12.70 -12.52
C ALA A 163 -16.75 -11.68 -11.77
N HIS A 164 -17.06 -11.92 -10.50
CA HIS A 164 -17.79 -10.95 -9.66
C HIS A 164 -17.01 -9.65 -9.44
N ALA A 165 -15.68 -9.66 -9.54
CA ALA A 165 -14.88 -8.47 -9.38
C ALA A 165 -15.16 -7.43 -10.48
N ASP A 166 -15.45 -7.87 -11.72
CA ASP A 166 -15.81 -6.98 -12.83
C ASP A 166 -17.16 -6.29 -12.59
N ASP A 167 -18.13 -7.04 -12.05
CA ASP A 167 -19.41 -6.46 -11.62
C ASP A 167 -19.23 -5.42 -10.51
N LEU A 168 -18.36 -5.71 -9.53
CA LEU A 168 -18.04 -4.74 -8.47
C LEU A 168 -17.35 -3.49 -9.01
N ILE A 169 -16.48 -3.63 -9.98
CA ILE A 169 -15.82 -2.48 -10.64
C ILE A 169 -16.86 -1.57 -11.27
N ALA A 170 -17.80 -2.14 -12.03
CA ALA A 170 -18.88 -1.39 -12.66
C ALA A 170 -19.84 -0.77 -11.62
N PHE A 171 -20.29 -1.55 -10.64
CA PHE A 171 -21.21 -1.12 -9.58
C PHE A 171 -20.64 0.02 -8.73
N THR A 172 -19.36 -0.05 -8.36
CA THR A 172 -18.71 1.01 -7.60
C THR A 172 -18.44 2.27 -8.43
N ALA A 173 -18.18 2.13 -9.74
CA ALA A 173 -18.06 3.28 -10.64
C ALA A 173 -19.40 3.99 -10.82
N ASP A 174 -20.51 3.25 -10.99
CA ASP A 174 -21.86 3.78 -11.06
C ASP A 174 -22.21 4.58 -9.79
N PHE A 175 -21.95 3.97 -8.61
CA PHE A 175 -22.16 4.64 -7.33
C PHE A 175 -21.39 5.97 -7.22
N LEU A 176 -20.09 5.98 -7.52
CA LEU A 176 -19.27 7.20 -7.44
C LEU A 176 -19.75 8.27 -8.43
N THR A 177 -20.20 7.85 -9.62
CA THR A 177 -20.79 8.74 -10.62
C THR A 177 -22.08 9.37 -10.10
N ALA A 178 -22.97 8.57 -9.51
CA ALA A 178 -24.23 9.03 -8.94
C ALA A 178 -24.05 10.09 -7.85
N ILE A 179 -23.02 9.95 -7.02
CA ILE A 179 -22.71 10.92 -5.95
C ILE A 179 -21.71 12.01 -6.37
N HIS A 180 -21.37 12.11 -7.64
CA HIS A 180 -20.48 13.12 -8.23
C HIS A 180 -19.04 13.11 -7.65
N VAL A 181 -18.55 11.97 -7.19
CA VAL A 181 -17.17 11.81 -6.75
C VAL A 181 -16.28 11.49 -7.94
N LYS A 182 -15.28 12.33 -8.18
CA LYS A 182 -14.27 12.12 -9.21
C LYS A 182 -13.08 11.34 -8.61
N GLU A 183 -12.55 10.44 -9.41
CA GLU A 183 -11.32 9.70 -9.12
C GLU A 183 -10.17 10.21 -9.96
N THR A 184 -8.97 10.21 -9.40
CA THR A 184 -7.72 10.24 -10.17
C THR A 184 -7.46 8.87 -10.77
N ALA A 185 -6.54 8.77 -11.73
CA ALA A 185 -6.16 7.47 -12.32
C ALA A 185 -5.65 6.47 -11.26
N GLU A 186 -4.91 6.95 -10.24
CA GLU A 186 -4.43 6.09 -9.15
C GLU A 186 -5.56 5.66 -8.21
N GLU A 187 -6.53 6.51 -7.93
CA GLU A 187 -7.70 6.14 -7.11
C GLU A 187 -8.58 5.10 -7.82
N GLU A 188 -8.82 5.26 -9.11
CA GLU A 188 -9.51 4.27 -9.93
C GLU A 188 -8.76 2.93 -9.96
N ARG A 189 -7.43 2.99 -10.10
CA ARG A 189 -6.55 1.82 -10.06
C ARG A 189 -6.68 1.08 -8.72
N LEU A 190 -6.58 1.78 -7.60
CA LEU A 190 -6.73 1.20 -6.26
C LEU A 190 -8.15 0.66 -6.02
N ARG A 191 -9.19 1.32 -6.54
CA ARG A 191 -10.57 0.82 -6.49
C ARG A 191 -10.71 -0.52 -7.21
N LYS A 192 -10.18 -0.64 -8.43
CA LYS A 192 -10.19 -1.90 -9.20
C LYS A 192 -9.48 -3.01 -8.44
N VAL A 193 -8.30 -2.71 -7.88
CA VAL A 193 -7.54 -3.66 -7.04
C VAL A 193 -8.37 -4.08 -5.82
N ALA A 194 -9.03 -3.16 -5.14
CA ALA A 194 -9.89 -3.48 -4.00
C ALA A 194 -11.07 -4.37 -4.40
N CYS A 195 -11.64 -4.20 -5.60
CA CYS A 195 -12.69 -5.08 -6.13
C CYS A 195 -12.18 -6.52 -6.32
N TYR A 196 -11.02 -6.70 -6.95
CA TYR A 196 -10.39 -8.02 -7.08
C TYR A 196 -10.11 -8.67 -5.73
N LEU A 197 -9.64 -7.90 -4.75
CA LEU A 197 -9.26 -8.42 -3.43
C LEU A 197 -10.44 -8.53 -2.44
N SER A 198 -11.64 -8.09 -2.81
CA SER A 198 -12.77 -7.95 -1.89
C SER A 198 -13.32 -9.26 -1.31
N ASP A 199 -13.07 -10.41 -1.95
CA ASP A 199 -13.56 -11.73 -1.51
C ASP A 199 -12.46 -12.73 -1.08
N ILE A 200 -11.21 -12.29 -0.98
CA ILE A 200 -10.06 -13.17 -0.71
C ILE A 200 -10.09 -13.85 0.66
N GLY A 201 -10.85 -13.32 1.59
CA GLY A 201 -11.00 -13.86 2.95
C GLY A 201 -12.15 -14.84 3.13
N TRP A 202 -12.94 -15.15 2.08
CA TRP A 202 -14.17 -15.92 2.25
C TRP A 202 -13.96 -17.33 2.82
N ARG A 203 -12.81 -17.97 2.56
CA ARG A 203 -12.46 -19.30 3.08
C ARG A 203 -11.97 -19.27 4.53
N GLY A 204 -11.66 -18.08 5.06
CA GLY A 204 -11.28 -17.91 6.46
C GLY A 204 -12.46 -18.08 7.40
N HIS A 205 -12.17 -18.45 8.66
CA HIS A 205 -13.20 -18.51 9.70
C HIS A 205 -13.90 -17.15 9.83
N PRO A 206 -15.24 -17.11 9.95
CA PRO A 206 -16.00 -15.84 10.01
C PRO A 206 -15.46 -14.83 11.01
N ASP A 207 -14.96 -15.25 12.17
CA ASP A 207 -14.45 -14.37 13.21
C ASP A 207 -13.09 -13.74 12.87
N TYR A 208 -12.29 -14.38 12.02
CA TYR A 208 -10.92 -13.96 11.73
C TYR A 208 -10.66 -13.52 10.29
N ARG A 209 -11.57 -13.86 9.36
CA ARG A 209 -11.36 -13.59 7.92
C ARG A 209 -11.17 -12.11 7.58
N GLY A 210 -11.74 -11.22 8.39
CA GLY A 210 -11.57 -9.79 8.22
C GLY A 210 -10.14 -9.36 8.51
N GLU A 211 -9.60 -9.72 9.67
CA GLU A 211 -8.23 -9.42 10.07
C GLU A 211 -7.22 -10.08 9.13
N GLN A 212 -7.44 -11.36 8.78
CA GLN A 212 -6.58 -12.07 7.83
C GLN A 212 -6.54 -11.40 6.44
N SER A 213 -7.67 -10.85 5.97
CA SER A 213 -7.72 -10.13 4.70
C SER A 213 -6.95 -8.81 4.77
N VAL A 214 -7.08 -8.09 5.89
CA VAL A 214 -6.32 -6.86 6.16
C VAL A 214 -4.83 -7.15 6.19
N ASP A 215 -4.39 -8.18 6.91
CA ASP A 215 -2.98 -8.57 7.00
C ASP A 215 -2.41 -8.98 5.64
N LEU A 216 -3.18 -9.72 4.84
CA LEU A 216 -2.76 -10.15 3.51
C LEU A 216 -2.50 -8.97 2.59
N VAL A 217 -3.30 -7.92 2.67
CA VAL A 217 -3.13 -6.73 1.84
C VAL A 217 -2.06 -5.79 2.41
N ALA A 218 -2.06 -5.58 3.73
CA ALA A 218 -1.09 -4.70 4.37
C ALA A 218 0.34 -5.24 4.25
N TYR A 219 0.53 -6.56 4.44
CA TYR A 219 1.85 -7.20 4.52
C TYR A 219 2.18 -8.17 3.38
N GLY A 220 1.22 -8.45 2.48
CA GLY A 220 1.41 -9.39 1.38
C GLY A 220 2.35 -8.88 0.29
N SER A 221 2.82 -9.81 -0.55
CA SER A 221 3.77 -9.54 -1.65
C SER A 221 3.08 -8.92 -2.87
N LEU A 222 2.38 -7.79 -2.68
CA LEU A 222 1.81 -7.01 -3.78
C LEU A 222 2.89 -6.09 -4.35
N ALA A 223 3.18 -6.24 -5.64
CA ALA A 223 4.06 -5.33 -6.37
C ALA A 223 3.30 -4.07 -6.82
N GLY A 224 4.01 -2.98 -7.06
CA GLY A 224 3.42 -1.78 -7.64
C GLY A 224 2.48 -0.98 -6.72
N VAL A 225 2.47 -1.22 -5.41
CA VAL A 225 1.69 -0.46 -4.42
C VAL A 225 2.61 0.11 -3.35
N ASP A 226 2.41 1.37 -3.01
CA ASP A 226 3.09 2.06 -1.92
C ASP A 226 2.39 1.86 -0.56
N HIS A 227 2.95 2.42 0.51
CA HIS A 227 2.36 2.28 1.85
C HIS A 227 1.02 2.99 2.01
N PRO A 228 0.80 4.20 1.47
CA PRO A 228 -0.52 4.82 1.41
C PRO A 228 -1.57 3.96 0.70
N GLY A 229 -1.23 3.41 -0.45
CA GLY A 229 -2.12 2.51 -1.21
C GLY A 229 -2.46 1.23 -0.44
N ARG A 230 -1.47 0.64 0.28
CA ARG A 230 -1.72 -0.51 1.17
C ARG A 230 -2.68 -0.18 2.31
N ALA A 231 -2.53 0.99 2.93
CA ALA A 231 -3.43 1.45 3.97
C ALA A 231 -4.86 1.67 3.44
N PHE A 232 -5.00 2.24 2.24
CA PHE A 232 -6.28 2.38 1.55
C PHE A 232 -6.95 1.02 1.31
N LEU A 233 -6.24 0.07 0.72
CA LEU A 233 -6.77 -1.26 0.44
C LEU A 233 -7.14 -2.01 1.73
N ALA A 234 -6.30 -1.93 2.74
CA ALA A 234 -6.53 -2.56 4.04
C ALA A 234 -7.77 -2.00 4.74
N GLU A 235 -7.96 -0.66 4.76
CA GLU A 235 -9.16 -0.03 5.32
C GLU A 235 -10.42 -0.41 4.55
N THR A 236 -10.34 -0.46 3.21
CA THR A 236 -11.46 -0.90 2.36
C THR A 236 -11.92 -2.31 2.74
N LEU A 237 -11.00 -3.25 2.90
CA LEU A 237 -11.33 -4.62 3.28
C LEU A 237 -11.76 -4.74 4.74
N ALA A 238 -11.18 -3.96 5.65
CA ALA A 238 -11.60 -3.89 7.03
C ALA A 238 -13.08 -3.48 7.13
N VAL A 239 -13.48 -2.41 6.46
CA VAL A 239 -14.87 -1.98 6.39
C VAL A 239 -15.76 -3.05 5.75
N ARG A 240 -15.32 -3.64 4.64
CA ARG A 240 -16.04 -4.71 3.93
C ARG A 240 -16.40 -5.87 4.85
N TYR A 241 -15.43 -6.40 5.60
CA TYR A 241 -15.62 -7.59 6.42
C TYR A 241 -16.16 -7.29 7.82
N MET A 242 -15.68 -6.22 8.47
CA MET A 242 -15.93 -5.95 9.88
C MET A 242 -16.84 -4.73 10.13
N GLY A 243 -17.11 -3.94 9.07
CA GLY A 243 -18.00 -2.78 9.13
C GLY A 243 -17.31 -1.49 9.53
N LEU A 244 -18.07 -0.40 9.51
CA LEU A 244 -17.57 0.97 9.71
C LEU A 244 -16.99 1.26 11.11
N LYS A 245 -17.36 0.46 12.11
CA LYS A 245 -16.93 0.63 13.51
C LYS A 245 -15.78 -0.32 13.89
N HIS A 246 -15.13 -0.97 12.93
CA HIS A 246 -14.02 -1.87 13.21
C HIS A 246 -12.85 -1.15 13.91
N LYS A 247 -12.06 -1.92 14.65
CA LYS A 247 -10.86 -1.47 15.35
C LYS A 247 -9.62 -2.29 14.97
N SER A 248 -9.68 -3.00 13.86
CA SER A 248 -8.62 -3.91 13.40
C SER A 248 -7.35 -3.20 12.92
N MET A 249 -7.48 -1.95 12.49
CA MET A 249 -6.33 -1.14 12.06
C MET A 249 -6.00 -0.08 13.11
N SER A 250 -4.70 0.09 13.37
CA SER A 250 -4.25 1.20 14.20
C SER A 250 -4.49 2.55 13.51
N GLN A 251 -4.73 3.59 14.29
CA GLN A 251 -4.88 4.95 13.75
C GLN A 251 -3.66 5.40 12.95
N SER A 252 -2.47 5.00 13.39
CA SER A 252 -1.22 5.32 12.70
C SER A 252 -1.11 4.62 11.32
N LEU A 253 -1.61 3.39 11.19
CA LEU A 253 -1.65 2.70 9.89
C LEU A 253 -2.65 3.37 8.94
N MET A 254 -3.84 3.70 9.43
CA MET A 254 -4.83 4.46 8.65
C MET A 254 -4.31 5.84 8.22
N ALA A 255 -3.53 6.51 9.08
CA ALA A 255 -2.96 7.81 8.79
C ALA A 255 -1.99 7.81 7.60
N LEU A 256 -1.42 6.66 7.22
CA LEU A 256 -0.57 6.55 6.03
C LEU A 256 -1.30 6.90 4.73
N ALA A 257 -2.58 6.53 4.62
CA ALA A 257 -3.39 6.86 3.44
C ALA A 257 -3.74 8.36 3.38
N GLY A 258 -3.72 9.04 4.52
CA GLY A 258 -4.23 10.39 4.65
C GLY A 258 -5.76 10.47 4.76
N PRO A 259 -6.30 11.61 5.24
CA PRO A 259 -7.74 11.71 5.57
C PRO A 259 -8.66 11.51 4.36
N ALA A 260 -8.32 12.08 3.21
CA ALA A 260 -9.15 12.02 2.00
C ALA A 260 -9.21 10.60 1.43
N ALA A 261 -8.06 9.92 1.28
CA ALA A 261 -8.00 8.56 0.79
C ALA A 261 -8.65 7.58 1.78
N ASN A 262 -8.48 7.80 3.08
CA ASN A 262 -9.12 6.99 4.11
C ASN A 262 -10.66 7.09 4.06
N MET A 263 -11.20 8.30 3.82
CA MET A 263 -12.63 8.49 3.61
C MET A 263 -13.12 7.72 2.38
N LYS A 264 -12.39 7.78 1.25
CA LYS A 264 -12.73 7.03 0.03
C LYS A 264 -12.64 5.52 0.24
N ALA A 265 -11.65 5.04 1.00
CA ALA A 265 -11.54 3.62 1.37
C ALA A 265 -12.77 3.13 2.15
N ARG A 266 -13.22 3.92 3.12
CA ARG A 266 -14.43 3.62 3.91
C ARG A 266 -15.69 3.65 3.07
N LEU A 267 -15.78 4.60 2.15
CA LEU A 267 -16.89 4.71 1.19
C LEU A 267 -16.96 3.46 0.29
N LEU A 268 -15.83 3.05 -0.26
CA LEU A 268 -15.73 1.85 -1.10
C LEU A 268 -16.06 0.57 -0.31
N GLY A 269 -15.52 0.42 0.90
CA GLY A 269 -15.84 -0.70 1.77
C GLY A 269 -17.35 -0.77 2.13
N ALA A 270 -18.00 0.38 2.35
CA ALA A 270 -19.43 0.47 2.57
C ALA A 270 -20.24 0.08 1.32
N ALA A 271 -19.79 0.50 0.11
CA ALA A 271 -20.40 0.07 -1.15
C ALA A 271 -20.30 -1.46 -1.35
N PHE A 272 -19.17 -2.08 -0.98
CA PHE A 272 -19.07 -3.54 -0.97
C PHE A 272 -20.07 -4.19 0.00
N ARG A 273 -20.36 -3.56 1.14
CA ARG A 273 -21.36 -4.06 2.09
C ARG A 273 -22.80 -3.97 1.58
N VAL A 274 -23.08 -3.13 0.60
CA VAL A 274 -24.34 -3.12 -0.15
C VAL A 274 -24.31 -4.22 -1.21
N ALA A 275 -23.22 -4.33 -1.99
CA ALA A 275 -23.10 -5.26 -3.12
C ALA A 275 -23.20 -6.73 -2.73
N TYR A 276 -22.52 -7.14 -1.65
CA TYR A 276 -22.40 -8.55 -1.29
C TYR A 276 -23.70 -9.23 -0.82
N PRO A 277 -24.59 -8.60 -0.04
CA PRO A 277 -25.93 -9.15 0.25
C PRO A 277 -26.77 -9.35 -1.01
N MET A 278 -26.63 -8.49 -2.00
CA MET A 278 -27.38 -8.58 -3.26
C MET A 278 -26.90 -9.73 -4.14
N SER A 279 -25.58 -9.88 -4.30
CA SER A 279 -24.99 -10.77 -5.28
C SER A 279 -24.57 -12.14 -4.73
N ALA A 280 -24.43 -12.29 -3.40
CA ALA A 280 -23.79 -13.45 -2.77
C ALA A 280 -22.40 -13.78 -3.36
N ALA A 281 -21.69 -12.78 -3.90
CA ALA A 281 -20.44 -12.88 -4.66
C ALA A 281 -20.55 -13.63 -5.99
N MET A 282 -21.74 -13.72 -6.57
CA MET A 282 -21.96 -14.29 -7.89
C MET A 282 -22.10 -13.17 -8.93
N PRO A 283 -21.58 -13.35 -10.15
CA PRO A 283 -21.71 -12.37 -11.22
C PRO A 283 -23.14 -12.26 -11.76
N GLY A 284 -23.45 -11.15 -12.42
CA GLY A 284 -24.68 -10.92 -13.17
C GLY A 284 -25.78 -10.18 -12.39
N VAL A 285 -25.73 -10.10 -11.06
CA VAL A 285 -26.75 -9.41 -10.25
C VAL A 285 -26.47 -7.90 -10.20
N LEU A 286 -25.23 -7.51 -9.88
CA LEU A 286 -24.86 -6.10 -9.65
C LEU A 286 -25.00 -5.24 -10.92
N GLN A 287 -24.80 -5.82 -12.09
CA GLN A 287 -24.96 -5.15 -13.39
C GLN A 287 -26.39 -4.67 -13.66
N ARG A 288 -27.36 -5.23 -12.95
CA ARG A 288 -28.80 -4.95 -13.09
C ARG A 288 -29.31 -3.88 -12.13
N ALA A 289 -28.47 -3.48 -11.18
CA ALA A 289 -28.76 -2.43 -10.22
C ALA A 289 -27.98 -1.16 -10.57
N HIS A 290 -28.56 0.00 -10.30
CA HIS A 290 -27.87 1.28 -10.50
C HIS A 290 -28.20 2.29 -9.39
N PHE A 291 -27.32 3.27 -9.22
CA PHE A 291 -27.52 4.33 -8.25
C PHE A 291 -27.97 5.63 -8.90
N SER A 292 -28.79 6.40 -8.18
CA SER A 292 -29.05 7.81 -8.48
C SER A 292 -29.03 8.65 -7.22
N LEU A 293 -28.77 9.94 -7.36
CA LEU A 293 -28.90 10.93 -6.29
C LEU A 293 -29.96 11.94 -6.68
N GLU A 294 -31.13 11.85 -6.05
CA GLU A 294 -32.27 12.70 -6.36
C GLU A 294 -32.77 13.42 -5.11
N ALA A 295 -32.95 14.72 -5.18
CA ALA A 295 -33.39 15.55 -4.05
C ALA A 295 -32.58 15.34 -2.76
N GLY A 296 -31.25 15.03 -2.89
CA GLY A 296 -30.37 14.78 -1.75
C GLY A 296 -30.56 13.41 -1.10
N ARG A 297 -31.23 12.48 -1.76
CA ARG A 297 -31.44 11.10 -1.34
C ARG A 297 -30.71 10.14 -2.28
N LEU A 298 -29.95 9.22 -1.71
CA LEU A 298 -29.30 8.13 -2.45
C LEU A 298 -30.32 7.05 -2.77
N LYS A 299 -30.53 6.76 -4.03
CA LYS A 299 -31.42 5.71 -4.48
C LYS A 299 -30.64 4.54 -5.05
N LEU A 300 -31.03 3.33 -4.67
CA LEU A 300 -30.59 2.08 -5.29
C LEU A 300 -31.77 1.50 -6.08
N HIS A 301 -31.65 1.49 -7.39
CA HIS A 301 -32.68 0.96 -8.28
C HIS A 301 -32.49 -0.53 -8.49
N LEU A 302 -33.52 -1.33 -8.22
CA LEU A 302 -33.55 -2.75 -8.44
C LEU A 302 -34.66 -3.11 -9.44
N PRO A 303 -34.40 -3.99 -10.43
CA PRO A 303 -35.44 -4.49 -11.29
C PRO A 303 -36.45 -5.34 -10.47
N GLN A 304 -37.70 -5.39 -10.96
CA GLN A 304 -38.83 -6.01 -10.26
C GLN A 304 -38.57 -7.44 -9.78
N ASP A 305 -37.87 -8.26 -10.57
CA ASP A 305 -37.52 -9.64 -10.20
C ASP A 305 -36.42 -9.74 -9.13
N LEU A 306 -35.76 -8.63 -8.79
CA LEU A 306 -34.80 -8.51 -7.68
C LEU A 306 -35.39 -7.74 -6.47
N ALA A 307 -36.64 -7.28 -6.54
CA ALA A 307 -37.29 -6.53 -5.47
C ALA A 307 -37.32 -7.29 -4.12
N PHE A 308 -37.31 -8.62 -4.15
CA PHE A 308 -37.23 -9.45 -2.94
C PHE A 308 -35.93 -9.26 -2.13
N LEU A 309 -34.89 -8.63 -2.72
CA LEU A 309 -33.65 -8.27 -2.01
C LEU A 309 -33.83 -7.03 -1.15
N ALA A 310 -34.85 -6.21 -1.41
CA ALA A 310 -35.18 -5.01 -0.65
C ALA A 310 -35.77 -5.40 0.73
N GLY A 311 -34.91 -5.48 1.71
CA GLY A 311 -35.29 -5.77 3.10
C GLY A 311 -34.39 -5.02 4.08
N GLU A 312 -34.75 -5.02 5.35
CA GLU A 312 -34.11 -4.28 6.44
C GLU A 312 -32.58 -4.39 6.43
N HIS A 313 -32.04 -5.56 6.05
CA HIS A 313 -30.60 -5.77 6.01
C HIS A 313 -29.93 -4.96 4.90
N LEU A 314 -30.51 -4.95 3.68
CA LEU A 314 -29.95 -4.19 2.54
C LEU A 314 -30.18 -2.69 2.73
N GLU A 315 -31.38 -2.29 3.21
CA GLU A 315 -31.72 -0.90 3.56
C GLU A 315 -30.74 -0.34 4.58
N GLY A 316 -30.49 -1.06 5.68
CA GLY A 316 -29.52 -0.64 6.69
C GLY A 316 -28.09 -0.52 6.16
N ARG A 317 -27.69 -1.32 5.12
CA ARG A 317 -26.40 -1.16 4.44
C ARG A 317 -26.38 0.07 3.55
N LEU A 318 -27.45 0.34 2.84
CA LEU A 318 -27.60 1.51 1.99
C LEU A 318 -27.58 2.80 2.81
N ASP A 319 -28.26 2.83 3.97
CA ASP A 319 -28.22 3.94 4.91
C ASP A 319 -26.81 4.20 5.45
N GLN A 320 -26.07 3.15 5.78
CA GLN A 320 -24.67 3.28 6.18
C GLN A 320 -23.81 3.88 5.07
N LEU A 321 -24.00 3.44 3.81
CA LEU A 321 -23.32 3.96 2.64
C LEU A 321 -23.63 5.45 2.43
N ALA A 322 -24.92 5.81 2.46
CA ALA A 322 -25.38 7.20 2.38
C ALA A 322 -24.74 8.06 3.48
N GLY A 323 -24.74 7.59 4.72
CA GLY A 323 -24.13 8.29 5.86
C GLY A 323 -22.64 8.55 5.67
N VAL A 324 -21.86 7.59 5.16
CA VAL A 324 -20.42 7.77 4.83
C VAL A 324 -20.24 8.77 3.69
N ALA A 325 -21.15 8.76 2.71
CA ALA A 325 -21.16 9.74 1.61
C ALA A 325 -21.61 11.15 2.02
N GLY A 326 -22.02 11.36 3.28
CA GLY A 326 -22.57 12.63 3.75
C GLY A 326 -24.00 12.92 3.24
N ILE A 327 -24.69 11.88 2.76
CA ILE A 327 -26.08 11.95 2.25
C ILE A 327 -27.03 11.62 3.38
N LYS A 328 -28.11 12.43 3.55
CA LYS A 328 -28.98 12.35 4.74
C LYS A 328 -29.94 11.17 4.74
N SER A 329 -30.31 10.66 3.60
CA SER A 329 -31.28 9.57 3.49
C SER A 329 -31.00 8.71 2.26
N SER A 330 -31.48 7.48 2.30
CA SER A 330 -31.43 6.55 1.19
C SER A 330 -32.75 5.83 1.00
N GLU A 331 -32.96 5.22 -0.16
CA GLU A 331 -34.10 4.35 -0.43
C GLU A 331 -33.78 3.33 -1.51
N ILE A 332 -34.45 2.17 -1.48
CA ILE A 332 -34.44 1.19 -2.55
C ILE A 332 -35.67 1.41 -3.40
N VAL A 333 -35.52 1.50 -4.71
CA VAL A 333 -36.57 1.78 -5.68
C VAL A 333 -36.70 0.59 -6.63
N GLU A 334 -37.92 0.10 -6.82
CA GLU A 334 -38.22 -0.88 -7.87
C GLU A 334 -38.33 -0.17 -9.22
N SER A 335 -37.64 -0.67 -10.25
CA SER A 335 -37.56 -0.06 -11.57
C SER A 335 -37.82 -1.03 -12.72
#